data_bc99111d13893a76c254f498f36123f0
#
_entry.id   bc99111d13893a76c254f498f36123f0
#
_cell.length_a   1.000
_cell.length_b   1.000
_cell.length_c   1.000
_cell.angle_alpha   90.00
_cell.angle_beta   90.00
_cell.angle_gamma   90.00
#
_symmetry.space_group_name_H-M   'P 1'
#
loop_
_entity.id
_entity.type
_entity.pdbx_description
1 polymer ?
#
loop_
_entity_poly.entity_id
_entity_poly.type
_entity_poly.pdbx_seq_one_letter_code
_entity_poly.pdbx_strand_id
1 'polypeptide(L)'
;MVRRTFATALAVILLVGTGYAQQAPAAPAKQEKPAPKPPAPEGLPNNIRLELTITDQAGPGEAAKRTVSMIVADRKVGSIRSSGQVQTSGGRFNVTLNVDATPIILKDSLMRLDIGLEYVPKPGSENASSGEGRAQLNERMGLLVESGKPLIISQASDPTSDRKISVELTATILK
;
A
#
# COMPACT_ATOMS: atom_id res chain seq x y z
N MET A 1 -55.15 -35.23 30.78
CA MET A 1 -55.86 -35.19 32.05
C MET A 1 -55.55 -33.94 32.81
N VAL A 2 -56.59 -33.34 33.22
CA VAL A 2 -56.94 -32.33 34.21
C VAL A 2 -56.91 -30.88 33.76
N ARG A 3 -58.10 -30.47 33.40
CA ARG A 3 -58.63 -29.09 33.34
C ARG A 3 -58.60 -28.45 34.73
N ARG A 4 -58.39 -27.12 34.81
CA ARG A 4 -59.12 -26.29 35.77
C ARG A 4 -59.24 -24.86 35.26
N THR A 5 -60.44 -24.54 34.91
CA THR A 5 -61.10 -23.24 34.80
C THR A 5 -61.24 -22.61 36.17
N PHE A 6 -61.06 -21.31 36.30
CA PHE A 6 -61.88 -20.49 37.22
C PHE A 6 -62.07 -19.08 36.67
N ALA A 7 -63.27 -18.69 36.72
CA ALA A 7 -63.88 -17.46 36.23
C ALA A 7 -64.04 -16.40 37.39
N THR A 8 -64.44 -15.23 36.95
CA THR A 8 -65.13 -14.15 37.67
C THR A 8 -64.29 -13.26 38.58
N ALA A 9 -64.30 -11.93 38.44
CA ALA A 9 -65.38 -11.02 38.70
C ALA A 9 -65.17 -9.57 38.27
N LEU A 10 -66.19 -8.99 37.81
CA LEU A 10 -66.46 -7.60 37.40
C LEU A 10 -66.43 -6.66 38.60
N ALA A 11 -65.72 -5.51 38.50
CA ALA A 11 -65.92 -4.34 39.31
C ALA A 11 -65.70 -3.06 38.51
N VAL A 12 -66.78 -2.42 38.14
CA VAL A 12 -66.89 -1.08 37.55
C VAL A 12 -66.79 -0.08 38.70
N ILE A 13 -65.80 0.79 38.70
CA ILE A 13 -65.72 1.99 39.48
C ILE A 13 -65.50 3.18 38.55
N LEU A 14 -66.56 3.94 38.34
CA LEU A 14 -66.53 5.26 37.70
C LEU A 14 -66.01 6.27 38.71
N LEU A 15 -64.85 6.81 38.54
CA LEU A 15 -64.33 7.98 39.23
C LEU A 15 -64.06 9.07 38.19
N VAL A 16 -64.95 10.07 38.25
CA VAL A 16 -64.82 11.35 37.55
C VAL A 16 -63.69 12.12 38.24
N GLY A 17 -62.51 12.19 37.63
CA GLY A 17 -61.39 12.99 38.12
C GLY A 17 -61.13 14.12 37.16
N THR A 18 -61.33 15.35 37.59
CA THR A 18 -61.00 16.61 36.90
C THR A 18 -59.54 16.65 36.48
N GLY A 19 -59.33 16.68 35.17
CA GLY A 19 -58.00 16.76 34.61
C GLY A 19 -57.36 18.15 34.79
N TYR A 20 -56.35 18.23 35.63
CA TYR A 20 -55.38 19.31 35.52
C TYR A 20 -54.46 18.98 34.38
N ALA A 21 -54.53 19.76 33.32
CA ALA A 21 -53.53 19.68 32.19
C ALA A 21 -52.16 20.11 32.72
N GLN A 22 -51.37 19.14 33.11
CA GLN A 22 -49.97 19.36 33.45
C GLN A 22 -49.20 19.57 32.15
N GLN A 23 -48.87 20.81 31.87
CA GLN A 23 -48.02 21.20 30.75
C GLN A 23 -46.66 20.54 30.93
N ALA A 24 -46.37 19.56 30.10
CA ALA A 24 -45.07 18.90 30.10
C ALA A 24 -43.98 19.94 29.83
N PRO A 25 -42.85 19.90 30.55
CA PRO A 25 -41.72 20.76 30.27
C PRO A 25 -41.24 20.49 28.82
N ALA A 26 -41.10 21.56 28.04
CA ALA A 26 -40.53 21.48 26.69
C ALA A 26 -39.16 20.78 26.76
N ALA A 27 -39.03 19.68 26.05
CA ALA A 27 -37.76 18.98 25.90
C ALA A 27 -36.70 19.96 25.38
N PRO A 28 -35.48 19.98 25.95
CA PRO A 28 -34.42 20.84 25.47
C PRO A 28 -34.17 20.55 24.00
N ALA A 29 -34.22 21.60 23.17
CA ALA A 29 -33.91 21.52 21.76
C ALA A 29 -32.52 20.85 21.58
N LYS A 30 -32.48 19.69 20.93
CA LYS A 30 -31.23 19.06 20.52
C LYS A 30 -30.47 20.10 19.70
N GLN A 31 -29.37 20.62 20.24
CA GLN A 31 -28.42 21.37 19.48
C GLN A 31 -27.94 20.45 18.35
N GLU A 32 -28.35 20.70 17.12
CA GLU A 32 -27.78 20.06 15.94
C GLU A 32 -26.30 20.36 15.93
N LYS A 33 -25.49 19.28 16.07
CA LYS A 33 -24.06 19.35 15.91
C LYS A 33 -23.79 19.93 14.53
N PRO A 34 -22.97 21.01 14.41
CA PRO A 34 -22.68 21.61 13.11
C PRO A 34 -22.25 20.52 12.11
N ALA A 35 -22.87 20.49 10.95
CA ALA A 35 -22.49 19.56 9.89
C ALA A 35 -20.98 19.65 9.63
N PRO A 36 -20.26 18.53 9.42
CA PRO A 36 -18.85 18.55 9.11
C PRO A 36 -18.63 19.46 7.89
N LYS A 37 -17.74 20.44 8.05
CA LYS A 37 -17.37 21.35 6.96
C LYS A 37 -16.87 20.46 5.78
N PRO A 38 -17.35 20.68 4.54
CA PRO A 38 -16.86 19.94 3.38
C PRO A 38 -15.34 19.99 3.36
N PRO A 39 -14.63 18.89 3.05
CA PRO A 39 -13.19 18.92 2.91
C PRO A 39 -12.82 20.00 1.88
N ALA A 40 -11.79 20.79 2.17
CA ALA A 40 -11.27 21.77 1.23
C ALA A 40 -10.91 21.05 -0.08
N PRO A 41 -11.14 21.67 -1.25
CA PRO A 41 -10.76 21.05 -2.52
C PRO A 41 -9.27 20.70 -2.46
N GLU A 42 -8.96 19.43 -2.66
CA GLU A 42 -7.56 18.98 -2.76
C GLU A 42 -6.95 19.70 -3.95
N GLY A 43 -5.78 20.35 -3.73
CA GLY A 43 -5.02 20.96 -4.82
C GLY A 43 -4.72 19.91 -5.91
N LEU A 44 -4.40 20.35 -7.12
CA LEU A 44 -4.03 19.45 -8.21
C LEU A 44 -2.88 18.55 -7.74
N PRO A 45 -2.96 17.24 -7.93
CA PRO A 45 -1.93 16.32 -7.48
C PRO A 45 -0.64 16.60 -8.27
N ASN A 46 0.48 16.79 -7.55
CA ASN A 46 1.78 16.86 -8.17
C ASN A 46 2.18 15.48 -8.71
N ASN A 47 2.93 15.49 -9.81
CA ASN A 47 3.56 14.28 -10.31
C ASN A 47 4.92 14.07 -9.65
N ILE A 48 5.27 12.83 -9.39
CA ILE A 48 6.55 12.42 -8.85
C ILE A 48 7.22 11.48 -9.87
N ARG A 49 8.44 11.81 -10.27
CA ARG A 49 9.29 10.89 -11.03
C ARG A 49 10.03 10.00 -10.05
N LEU A 50 9.94 8.69 -10.27
CA LEU A 50 10.68 7.68 -9.53
C LEU A 50 11.66 7.02 -10.51
N GLU A 51 12.94 6.99 -10.13
CA GLU A 51 14.01 6.32 -10.87
C GLU A 51 14.66 5.29 -9.96
N LEU A 52 14.64 4.03 -10.38
CA LEU A 52 15.30 2.92 -9.67
C LEU A 52 16.45 2.42 -10.50
N THR A 53 17.63 2.35 -9.91
CA THR A 53 18.81 1.73 -10.48
C THR A 53 19.15 0.47 -9.71
N ILE A 54 19.04 -0.67 -10.37
CA ILE A 54 19.40 -1.98 -9.84
C ILE A 54 20.79 -2.30 -10.34
N THR A 55 21.72 -2.51 -9.41
CA THR A 55 23.08 -2.98 -9.67
C THR A 55 23.15 -4.44 -9.24
N ASP A 56 23.45 -5.32 -10.18
CA ASP A 56 23.47 -6.77 -10.01
C ASP A 56 24.86 -7.28 -10.39
N GLN A 57 25.62 -7.72 -9.41
CA GLN A 57 26.97 -8.24 -9.55
C GLN A 57 26.98 -9.74 -9.26
N ALA A 58 27.18 -10.54 -10.29
CA ALA A 58 27.33 -11.99 -10.20
C ALA A 58 28.81 -12.39 -10.29
N GLY A 59 29.43 -12.59 -9.12
CA GLY A 59 30.85 -12.94 -9.04
C GLY A 59 31.82 -11.77 -9.31
N PRO A 60 33.08 -12.04 -9.74
CA PRO A 60 34.12 -11.03 -9.89
C PRO A 60 34.02 -10.16 -11.14
N GLY A 61 33.00 -10.38 -11.97
CA GLY A 61 32.81 -9.64 -13.22
C GLY A 61 32.28 -8.23 -13.04
N GLU A 62 32.06 -7.54 -14.17
CA GLU A 62 31.40 -6.22 -14.16
C GLU A 62 29.94 -6.33 -13.71
N ALA A 63 29.53 -5.40 -12.87
CA ALA A 63 28.16 -5.35 -12.40
C ALA A 63 27.19 -4.89 -13.50
N ALA A 64 26.12 -5.64 -13.70
CA ALA A 64 25.05 -5.25 -14.61
C ALA A 64 24.18 -4.17 -13.94
N LYS A 65 24.00 -3.02 -14.60
CA LYS A 65 23.13 -1.94 -14.15
C LYS A 65 21.87 -1.89 -15.01
N ARG A 66 20.73 -1.70 -14.34
CA ARG A 66 19.43 -1.52 -15.00
C ARG A 66 18.71 -0.36 -14.32
N THR A 67 18.30 0.61 -15.10
CA THR A 67 17.51 1.73 -14.61
C THR A 67 16.11 1.66 -15.19
N VAL A 68 15.12 1.81 -14.33
CA VAL A 68 13.71 1.96 -14.70
C VAL A 68 13.17 3.24 -14.10
N SER A 69 12.28 3.90 -14.82
CA SER A 69 11.64 5.11 -14.33
C SER A 69 10.15 5.11 -14.58
N MET A 70 9.39 5.76 -13.70
CA MET A 70 7.97 6.02 -13.86
C MET A 70 7.60 7.39 -13.32
N ILE A 71 6.47 7.91 -13.77
CA ILE A 71 5.86 9.11 -13.23
C ILE A 71 4.54 8.69 -12.58
N VAL A 72 4.37 9.05 -11.30
CA VAL A 72 3.20 8.69 -10.49
C VAL A 72 2.65 9.97 -9.86
N ALA A 73 1.34 10.15 -9.87
CA ALA A 73 0.71 11.26 -9.16
C ALA A 73 0.75 11.04 -7.64
N ASP A 74 0.80 12.13 -6.89
CA ASP A 74 0.72 12.11 -5.43
C ASP A 74 -0.45 11.25 -4.94
N ARG A 75 -0.20 10.36 -3.98
CA ARG A 75 -1.18 9.42 -3.39
C ARG A 75 -1.80 8.42 -4.38
N LYS A 76 -1.20 8.20 -5.54
CA LYS A 76 -1.64 7.19 -6.50
C LYS A 76 -0.63 6.07 -6.59
N VAL A 77 -1.11 4.90 -6.98
CA VAL A 77 -0.26 3.73 -7.23
C VAL A 77 0.29 3.82 -8.66
N GLY A 78 1.60 3.67 -8.80
CA GLY A 78 2.26 3.41 -10.07
C GLY A 78 2.80 1.99 -10.09
N SER A 79 2.84 1.36 -11.28
CA SER A 79 3.35 0.00 -11.44
C SER A 79 4.20 -0.12 -12.70
N ILE A 80 5.33 -0.82 -12.58
CA ILE A 80 6.13 -1.30 -13.72
C ILE A 80 6.08 -2.82 -13.71
N ARG A 81 5.85 -3.41 -14.88
CA ARG A 81 5.91 -4.85 -15.10
C ARG A 81 6.81 -5.11 -16.29
N SER A 82 7.91 -5.82 -16.05
CA SER A 82 8.87 -6.19 -17.10
C SER A 82 9.25 -7.66 -16.92
N SER A 83 9.07 -8.44 -17.95
CA SER A 83 9.48 -9.83 -17.97
C SER A 83 10.13 -10.18 -19.31
N GLY A 84 11.06 -11.11 -19.28
CA GLY A 84 11.73 -11.62 -20.45
C GLY A 84 12.22 -13.04 -20.24
N GLN A 85 12.59 -13.72 -21.31
CA GLN A 85 13.19 -15.06 -21.25
C GLN A 85 14.63 -14.99 -21.73
N VAL A 86 15.50 -15.68 -21.02
CA VAL A 86 16.91 -15.87 -21.40
C VAL A 86 17.12 -17.37 -21.67
N GLN A 87 17.69 -17.71 -22.82
CA GLN A 87 18.10 -19.06 -23.14
C GLN A 87 19.54 -19.25 -22.70
N THR A 88 19.79 -20.33 -21.97
CA THR A 88 21.14 -20.80 -21.64
C THR A 88 21.31 -22.26 -22.11
N SER A 89 22.50 -22.82 -21.98
CA SER A 89 22.73 -24.26 -22.22
C SER A 89 21.89 -25.16 -21.30
N GLY A 90 21.56 -24.69 -20.10
CA GLY A 90 20.73 -25.41 -19.11
C GLY A 90 19.23 -25.22 -19.25
N GLY A 91 18.75 -24.43 -20.21
CA GLY A 91 17.33 -24.23 -20.43
C GLY A 91 16.89 -22.75 -20.56
N ARG A 92 15.56 -22.54 -20.48
CA ARG A 92 14.95 -21.21 -20.52
C ARG A 92 14.71 -20.67 -19.12
N PHE A 93 15.02 -19.41 -18.93
CA PHE A 93 14.88 -18.73 -17.66
C PHE A 93 14.06 -17.45 -17.81
N ASN A 94 13.10 -17.26 -16.94
CA ASN A 94 12.38 -15.99 -16.85
C ASN A 94 13.20 -14.99 -16.03
N VAL A 95 13.29 -13.77 -16.54
CA VAL A 95 13.83 -12.61 -15.84
C VAL A 95 12.67 -11.67 -15.59
N THR A 96 12.52 -11.22 -14.36
CA THR A 96 11.37 -10.40 -13.96
C THR A 96 11.84 -9.15 -13.19
N LEU A 97 11.19 -8.04 -13.46
CA LEU A 97 11.29 -6.82 -12.68
C LEU A 97 9.91 -6.22 -12.53
N ASN A 98 9.36 -6.30 -11.32
CA ASN A 98 8.10 -5.70 -10.97
C ASN A 98 8.36 -4.63 -9.90
N VAL A 99 7.79 -3.46 -10.08
CA VAL A 99 7.85 -2.36 -9.12
C VAL A 99 6.45 -1.80 -8.94
N ASP A 100 6.01 -1.70 -7.69
CA ASP A 100 4.81 -0.99 -7.29
C ASP A 100 5.23 0.15 -6.37
N ALA A 101 4.71 1.36 -6.56
CA ALA A 101 5.07 2.49 -5.74
C ALA A 101 3.88 3.41 -5.50
N THR A 102 3.77 3.89 -4.25
CA THR A 102 2.76 4.87 -3.84
C THR A 102 3.46 6.02 -3.12
N PRO A 103 3.75 7.13 -3.81
CA PRO A 103 4.34 8.30 -3.19
C PRO A 103 3.28 9.16 -2.51
N ILE A 104 3.62 9.76 -1.37
CA ILE A 104 2.80 10.72 -0.64
C ILE A 104 3.67 11.91 -0.25
N ILE A 105 3.40 13.08 -0.82
CA ILE A 105 4.08 14.32 -0.46
C ILE A 105 3.61 14.74 0.94
N LEU A 106 4.55 14.89 1.87
CA LEU A 106 4.28 15.28 3.24
C LEU A 106 4.42 16.79 3.41
N LYS A 107 5.56 17.34 2.99
CA LYS A 107 5.87 18.77 3.10
C LYS A 107 7.01 19.12 2.17
N ASP A 108 6.86 20.21 1.41
CA ASP A 108 7.90 20.81 0.54
C ASP A 108 8.61 19.78 -0.36
N SER A 109 9.76 19.28 0.08
CA SER A 109 10.59 18.30 -0.63
C SER A 109 10.55 16.90 -0.02
N LEU A 110 9.89 16.73 1.14
CA LEU A 110 9.82 15.44 1.84
C LEU A 110 8.61 14.65 1.42
N MET A 111 8.81 13.38 1.09
CA MET A 111 7.73 12.46 0.76
C MET A 111 7.90 11.11 1.48
N ARG A 112 6.78 10.48 1.77
CA ARG A 112 6.71 9.07 2.11
C ARG A 112 6.50 8.28 0.84
N LEU A 113 7.24 7.19 0.69
CA LEU A 113 7.13 6.27 -0.43
C LEU A 113 6.92 4.86 0.09
N ASP A 114 5.78 4.28 -0.23
CA ASP A 114 5.54 2.85 -0.04
C ASP A 114 5.88 2.15 -1.36
N ILE A 115 6.87 1.23 -1.33
CA ILE A 115 7.40 0.58 -2.53
C ILE A 115 7.46 -0.94 -2.34
N GLY A 116 7.04 -1.67 -3.38
CA GLY A 116 7.23 -3.10 -3.54
C GLY A 116 8.13 -3.38 -4.75
N LEU A 117 9.10 -4.24 -4.58
CA LEU A 117 10.07 -4.62 -5.60
C LEU A 117 10.17 -6.15 -5.68
N GLU A 118 10.01 -6.68 -6.88
CA GLU A 118 10.36 -8.06 -7.21
C GLU A 118 11.36 -8.04 -8.37
N TYR A 119 12.52 -8.63 -8.13
CA TYR A 119 13.57 -8.76 -9.14
C TYR A 119 14.08 -10.19 -9.20
N VAL A 120 13.90 -10.82 -10.36
CA VAL A 120 14.47 -12.14 -10.70
C VAL A 120 15.51 -11.91 -11.81
N PRO A 121 16.79 -11.95 -11.47
CA PRO A 121 17.86 -11.71 -12.44
C PRO A 121 18.07 -12.90 -13.42
N LYS A 122 18.87 -12.65 -14.45
CA LYS A 122 19.37 -13.75 -15.27
C LYS A 122 20.28 -14.68 -14.43
N PRO A 123 20.40 -15.96 -14.77
CA PRO A 123 21.39 -16.85 -14.15
C PRO A 123 22.80 -16.25 -14.18
N GLY A 124 23.57 -16.48 -13.14
CA GLY A 124 24.96 -15.99 -13.03
C GLY A 124 25.93 -16.72 -13.96
N SER A 125 25.58 -17.93 -14.38
CA SER A 125 26.37 -18.76 -15.30
C SER A 125 25.56 -19.13 -16.54
N GLU A 126 26.19 -19.18 -17.70
CA GLU A 126 25.59 -19.69 -18.94
C GLU A 126 25.28 -21.20 -18.84
N ASN A 127 25.96 -21.90 -17.95
CA ASN A 127 25.79 -23.34 -17.72
C ASN A 127 24.81 -23.63 -16.58
N ALA A 128 24.16 -22.62 -16.01
CA ALA A 128 23.19 -22.81 -14.93
C ALA A 128 22.08 -23.76 -15.40
N SER A 129 21.80 -24.78 -14.58
CA SER A 129 20.72 -25.73 -14.84
C SER A 129 19.38 -25.17 -14.35
N SER A 130 18.28 -25.64 -14.96
CA SER A 130 16.93 -25.23 -14.56
C SER A 130 16.55 -25.65 -13.12
N GLY A 131 17.34 -26.54 -12.49
CA GLY A 131 17.16 -27.00 -11.11
C GLY A 131 17.99 -26.24 -10.06
N GLU A 132 18.89 -25.35 -10.48
CA GLU A 132 19.68 -24.57 -9.53
C GLU A 132 18.84 -23.44 -8.90
N GLY A 133 19.11 -23.19 -7.61
CA GLY A 133 18.48 -22.10 -6.87
C GLY A 133 18.69 -20.76 -7.55
N ARG A 134 17.64 -19.94 -7.60
CA ARG A 134 17.70 -18.62 -8.24
C ARG A 134 17.78 -17.54 -7.19
N ALA A 135 18.68 -16.60 -7.40
CA ALA A 135 18.59 -15.34 -6.68
C ALA A 135 17.25 -14.65 -7.03
N GLN A 136 16.49 -14.29 -6.03
CA GLN A 136 15.29 -13.50 -6.15
C GLN A 136 15.28 -12.45 -5.05
N LEU A 137 15.08 -11.22 -5.43
CA LEU A 137 14.83 -10.12 -4.49
C LEU A 137 13.34 -9.82 -4.48
N ASN A 138 12.71 -9.96 -3.32
CA ASN A 138 11.31 -9.61 -3.13
C ASN A 138 11.17 -8.83 -1.83
N GLU A 139 10.91 -7.54 -1.94
CA GLU A 139 10.91 -6.62 -0.82
C GLU A 139 9.69 -5.69 -0.87
N ARG A 140 9.23 -5.30 0.31
CA ARG A 140 8.23 -4.25 0.49
C ARG A 140 8.63 -3.37 1.65
N MET A 141 8.67 -2.07 1.42
CA MET A 141 9.15 -1.11 2.41
C MET A 141 8.41 0.22 2.32
N GLY A 142 8.33 0.92 3.46
CA GLY A 142 7.89 2.30 3.57
C GLY A 142 9.07 3.19 3.93
N LEU A 143 9.33 4.22 3.15
CA LEU A 143 10.51 5.07 3.24
C LEU A 143 10.13 6.54 3.38
N LEU A 144 10.98 7.32 4.03
CA LEU A 144 10.98 8.77 3.92
C LEU A 144 12.12 9.18 2.99
N VAL A 145 11.78 9.88 1.92
CA VAL A 145 12.74 10.31 0.89
C VAL A 145 12.63 11.80 0.64
N GLU A 146 13.75 12.42 0.35
CA GLU A 146 13.83 13.83 -0.02
C GLU A 146 13.92 13.96 -1.53
N SER A 147 13.12 14.88 -2.10
CA SER A 147 13.04 15.08 -3.54
C SER A 147 14.41 15.35 -4.19
N GLY A 148 14.77 14.56 -5.18
CA GLY A 148 16.00 14.68 -5.95
C GLY A 148 17.23 14.06 -5.30
N LYS A 149 17.14 13.51 -4.07
CA LYS A 149 18.26 12.84 -3.41
C LYS A 149 18.25 11.34 -3.67
N PRO A 150 19.36 10.75 -4.13
CA PRO A 150 19.48 9.30 -4.27
C PRO A 150 19.59 8.65 -2.89
N LEU A 151 18.99 7.48 -2.75
CA LEU A 151 19.00 6.66 -1.55
C LEU A 151 19.17 5.19 -1.93
N ILE A 152 20.14 4.51 -1.33
CA ILE A 152 20.22 3.05 -1.42
C ILE A 152 19.13 2.48 -0.52
N ILE A 153 18.14 1.83 -1.12
CA ILE A 153 16.96 1.32 -0.42
C ILE A 153 17.07 -0.17 -0.09
N SER A 154 17.93 -0.89 -0.81
CA SER A 154 18.15 -2.32 -0.59
C SER A 154 19.56 -2.72 -0.96
N GLN A 155 20.12 -3.64 -0.17
CA GLN A 155 21.35 -4.36 -0.47
C GLN A 155 21.19 -5.82 -0.03
N ALA A 156 21.23 -6.72 -0.99
CA ALA A 156 21.10 -8.15 -0.73
C ALA A 156 22.30 -8.92 -1.27
N SER A 157 22.72 -9.94 -0.52
CA SER A 157 23.69 -10.93 -0.98
C SER A 157 22.98 -12.28 -1.09
N ASP A 158 23.22 -12.99 -2.18
CA ASP A 158 22.70 -14.34 -2.35
C ASP A 158 23.42 -15.29 -1.35
N PRO A 159 22.70 -16.02 -0.50
CA PRO A 159 23.33 -16.92 0.45
C PRO A 159 24.01 -18.14 -0.20
N THR A 160 23.73 -18.41 -1.47
CA THR A 160 24.22 -19.59 -2.20
C THR A 160 25.31 -19.25 -3.23
N SER A 161 25.58 -17.95 -3.45
CA SER A 161 26.56 -17.49 -4.43
C SER A 161 27.19 -16.15 -4.01
N ASP A 162 28.25 -15.72 -4.71
CA ASP A 162 28.89 -14.41 -4.49
C ASP A 162 28.09 -13.24 -5.09
N ARG A 163 26.83 -13.47 -5.47
CA ARG A 163 25.99 -12.45 -6.10
C ARG A 163 25.58 -11.39 -5.10
N LYS A 164 25.70 -10.14 -5.51
CA LYS A 164 25.25 -8.96 -4.75
C LYS A 164 24.31 -8.14 -5.59
N ILE A 165 23.20 -7.74 -4.99
CA ILE A 165 22.18 -6.87 -5.60
C ILE A 165 22.05 -5.64 -4.74
N SER A 166 22.17 -4.45 -5.34
CA SER A 166 21.82 -3.20 -4.66
C SER A 166 20.80 -2.41 -5.47
N VAL A 167 19.90 -1.72 -4.77
CA VAL A 167 18.86 -0.91 -5.38
C VAL A 167 18.99 0.52 -4.86
N GLU A 168 19.20 1.45 -5.77
CA GLU A 168 19.20 2.87 -5.51
C GLU A 168 17.92 3.50 -6.07
N LEU A 169 17.31 4.38 -5.30
CA LEU A 169 16.10 5.11 -5.66
C LEU A 169 16.37 6.61 -5.65
N THR A 170 15.88 7.30 -6.67
CA THR A 170 15.73 8.75 -6.69
C THR A 170 14.27 9.11 -6.96
N ALA A 171 13.66 9.88 -6.07
CA ALA A 171 12.29 10.36 -6.21
C ALA A 171 12.30 11.88 -6.37
N THR A 172 11.66 12.42 -7.42
CA THR A 172 11.67 13.86 -7.73
C THR A 172 10.25 14.37 -7.92
N ILE A 173 9.86 15.39 -7.13
CA ILE A 173 8.59 16.10 -7.33
C ILE A 173 8.70 16.98 -8.57
N LEU A 174 7.81 16.76 -9.52
CA LEU A 174 7.72 17.56 -10.75
C LEU A 174 6.77 18.75 -10.50
N LYS A 175 7.27 19.95 -10.75
CA LYS A 175 6.52 21.20 -10.61
C LYS A 175 5.96 21.65 -11.95
#